data_6ced9ea2bb2f97f5bec9727c926c3c80
#
_entry.id   6ced9ea2bb2f97f5bec9727c926c3c80
#
_cell.length_a   1.000
_cell.length_b   1.000
_cell.length_c   1.000
_cell.angle_alpha   90.00
_cell.angle_beta   90.00
_cell.angle_gamma   90.00
#
_symmetry.space_group_name_H-M   'P 1'
#
loop_
_entity.id
_entity.type
_entity.pdbx_description
1 polymer ?
#
loop_
_entity_poly.entity_id
_entity_poly.type
_entity_poly.pdbx_seq_one_letter_code
_entity_poly.pdbx_strand_id
1 'polypeptide(L)'
;MVFVDGTHIKANANTKKAVKKEVPVAAKRYAKELMDEVNADRETHGKKPLKDNKDDNDNNEPSTPPKKKRDNTSKKKLKKRKKEAKKKTVTVSTTDPDCGLFAKGDHKRQMAYEAHTACDVHGVVLDVEVTPGNIHDSVPFDDLYERITQKFDSVHAFVADSAYKTPHICKLVFGDGKILSTAYTRPRTMKGGHEWWKYVYDEYYDCVLCPENHVLRYSTTNRNGYREYKSDPQVCCNCPTRHLCTKNKDCIKTVTRHIWSDYLEMAEEARYTPICKRMYKARKETIERVFADAKEQHGMRYTRYTGLAQVRNWVKLKFAAMNLKRLAKWKWKNSPSSLLELVFPSYCLKTLLRIKPQQGFSTD
;
A
#
# COMPACT_ATOMS: atom_id res chain seq x y z
N MET A 1 8.15 -10.99 -14.53
CA MET A 1 8.34 -10.36 -13.22
C MET A 1 8.28 -8.85 -13.35
N VAL A 2 7.55 -8.19 -12.46
CA VAL A 2 7.32 -6.74 -12.45
C VAL A 2 7.66 -6.18 -11.08
N PHE A 3 8.36 -5.05 -11.04
CA PHE A 3 8.66 -4.29 -9.83
C PHE A 3 7.69 -3.12 -9.71
N VAL A 4 7.07 -2.96 -8.55
CA VAL A 4 6.10 -1.89 -8.27
C VAL A 4 6.59 -1.07 -7.07
N ASP A 5 6.54 0.26 -7.20
CA ASP A 5 6.90 1.19 -6.13
C ASP A 5 6.34 2.59 -6.39
N GLY A 6 6.28 3.42 -5.36
CA GLY A 6 5.87 4.81 -5.42
C GLY A 6 7.03 5.80 -5.32
N THR A 7 6.94 6.91 -6.03
CA THR A 7 7.90 7.99 -5.87
C THR A 7 7.22 9.36 -5.82
N HIS A 8 7.58 10.16 -4.83
CA HIS A 8 7.02 11.49 -4.64
C HIS A 8 7.69 12.52 -5.55
N ILE A 9 6.86 13.38 -6.13
CA ILE A 9 7.21 14.51 -6.99
C ILE A 9 6.70 15.77 -6.29
N LYS A 10 7.58 16.70 -5.95
CA LYS A 10 7.18 17.96 -5.30
C LYS A 10 6.27 18.75 -6.22
N ALA A 11 5.09 19.11 -5.73
CA ALA A 11 4.11 19.90 -6.47
C ALA A 11 4.49 21.39 -6.54
N ASN A 12 3.99 22.05 -7.58
CA ASN A 12 4.06 23.52 -7.70
C ASN A 12 2.99 24.17 -6.80
N ALA A 13 3.14 23.98 -5.49
CA ALA A 13 2.15 24.40 -4.52
C ALA A 13 2.81 24.99 -3.27
N ASN A 14 2.20 26.04 -2.73
CA ASN A 14 2.68 26.68 -1.52
C ASN A 14 2.07 26.00 -0.27
N THR A 15 2.92 25.41 0.56
CA THR A 15 2.50 24.75 1.81
C THR A 15 1.92 25.72 2.84
N LYS A 16 2.33 26.98 2.82
CA LYS A 16 1.80 28.02 3.74
C LYS A 16 0.38 28.46 3.35
N LYS A 17 -0.01 28.31 2.07
CA LYS A 17 -1.35 28.63 1.55
C LYS A 17 -2.19 27.34 1.48
N ALA A 18 -2.39 26.68 2.61
CA ALA A 18 -3.16 25.45 2.70
C ALA A 18 -4.35 25.61 3.64
N VAL A 19 -5.47 25.01 3.28
CA VAL A 19 -6.71 24.99 4.06
C VAL A 19 -7.09 23.56 4.41
N LYS A 20 -7.74 23.38 5.54
CA LYS A 20 -8.30 22.09 5.91
C LYS A 20 -9.70 21.96 5.31
N LYS A 21 -9.92 20.91 4.54
CA LYS A 21 -11.24 20.55 3.98
C LYS A 21 -11.69 19.22 4.51
N GLU A 22 -12.99 19.10 4.77
CA GLU A 22 -13.62 17.82 5.04
C GLU A 22 -13.97 17.15 3.71
N VAL A 23 -13.45 15.96 3.51
CA VAL A 23 -13.69 15.16 2.31
C VAL A 23 -14.36 13.84 2.73
N PRO A 24 -15.39 13.37 2.02
CA PRO A 24 -15.95 12.05 2.28
C PRO A 24 -14.86 10.98 2.10
N VAL A 25 -14.89 9.96 2.96
CA VAL A 25 -13.99 8.82 2.82
C VAL A 25 -14.48 7.99 1.64
N ALA A 26 -13.66 7.84 0.60
CA ALA A 26 -13.97 6.98 -0.53
C ALA A 26 -14.08 5.51 -0.06
N ALA A 27 -15.09 4.80 -0.56
CA ALA A 27 -15.21 3.37 -0.34
C ALA A 27 -14.02 2.65 -1.00
N LYS A 28 -13.55 1.58 -0.37
CA LYS A 28 -12.54 0.72 -0.96
C LYS A 28 -13.15 -0.02 -2.16
N ARG A 29 -12.39 -0.21 -3.24
CA ARG A 29 -12.85 -0.91 -4.45
C ARG A 29 -13.42 -2.30 -4.13
N TYR A 30 -12.75 -3.04 -3.27
CA TYR A 30 -13.12 -4.38 -2.82
C TYR A 30 -14.10 -4.41 -1.63
N ALA A 31 -14.73 -3.27 -1.28
CA ALA A 31 -15.56 -3.19 -0.07
C ALA A 31 -16.79 -4.12 -0.13
N LYS A 32 -17.38 -4.29 -1.31
CA LYS A 32 -18.52 -5.19 -1.51
C LYS A 32 -18.09 -6.66 -1.34
N GLU A 33 -17.04 -7.06 -2.06
CA GLU A 33 -16.49 -8.42 -1.97
C GLU A 33 -16.09 -8.77 -0.53
N LEU A 34 -15.40 -7.86 0.15
CA LEU A 34 -15.04 -8.03 1.56
C LEU A 34 -16.28 -8.20 2.44
N MET A 35 -17.34 -7.44 2.20
CA MET A 35 -18.56 -7.52 3.00
C MET A 35 -19.30 -8.82 2.77
N ASP A 36 -19.37 -9.30 1.53
CA ASP A 36 -20.00 -10.57 1.17
C ASP A 36 -19.28 -11.74 1.87
N GLU A 37 -17.94 -11.75 1.85
CA GLU A 37 -17.15 -12.78 2.54
C GLU A 37 -17.21 -12.65 4.08
N VAL A 38 -17.24 -11.43 4.63
CA VAL A 38 -17.46 -11.22 6.06
C VAL A 38 -18.82 -11.77 6.50
N ASN A 39 -19.86 -11.57 5.71
CA ASN A 39 -21.17 -12.08 6.02
C ASN A 39 -21.22 -13.62 5.95
N ALA A 40 -20.59 -14.21 4.95
CA ALA A 40 -20.45 -15.67 4.85
C ALA A 40 -19.70 -16.25 6.06
N ASP A 41 -18.57 -15.62 6.44
CA ASP A 41 -17.79 -16.02 7.63
C ASP A 41 -18.62 -15.91 8.93
N ARG A 42 -19.42 -14.85 9.07
CA ARG A 42 -20.29 -14.66 10.23
C ARG A 42 -21.40 -15.73 10.30
N GLU A 43 -22.00 -16.08 9.16
CA GLU A 43 -23.02 -17.12 9.08
C GLU A 43 -22.46 -18.49 9.48
N THR A 44 -21.26 -18.84 9.01
CA THR A 44 -20.54 -20.07 9.41
C THR A 44 -20.36 -20.15 10.92
N HIS A 45 -20.16 -19.01 11.59
CA HIS A 45 -20.03 -18.93 13.04
C HIS A 45 -21.37 -18.65 13.78
N GLY A 46 -22.51 -18.81 13.13
CA GLY A 46 -23.84 -18.59 13.72
C GLY A 46 -24.12 -17.12 14.14
N LYS A 47 -23.42 -16.16 13.53
CA LYS A 47 -23.64 -14.72 13.78
C LYS A 47 -24.53 -14.11 12.69
N LYS A 48 -25.35 -13.14 13.06
CA LYS A 48 -26.17 -12.41 12.11
C LYS A 48 -25.30 -11.62 11.10
N PRO A 49 -25.67 -11.61 9.81
CA PRO A 49 -24.97 -10.82 8.81
C PRO A 49 -24.99 -9.33 9.16
N LEU A 50 -23.95 -8.61 8.78
CA LEU A 50 -23.86 -7.17 8.94
C LEU A 50 -24.67 -6.50 7.84
N LYS A 51 -25.57 -5.61 8.23
CA LYS A 51 -26.33 -4.80 7.26
C LYS A 51 -25.42 -3.82 6.53
N ASP A 52 -25.69 -3.57 5.26
CA ASP A 52 -24.99 -2.54 4.50
C ASP A 52 -25.14 -1.18 5.16
N ASN A 53 -24.09 -0.34 5.07
CA ASN A 53 -23.90 0.93 5.77
C ASN A 53 -24.97 2.01 5.51
N LYS A 54 -26.18 1.66 5.05
CA LYS A 54 -27.26 2.65 5.00
C LYS A 54 -27.87 2.91 6.37
N ASP A 55 -27.74 2.01 7.37
CA ASP A 55 -28.54 2.12 8.60
C ASP A 55 -27.89 1.74 9.95
N ASP A 56 -26.60 1.45 10.10
CA ASP A 56 -26.13 0.98 11.41
C ASP A 56 -24.99 1.77 12.06
N ASN A 57 -25.35 2.36 13.19
CA ASN A 57 -24.49 2.67 14.31
C ASN A 57 -24.63 1.53 15.33
N ASP A 58 -23.84 0.46 15.20
CA ASP A 58 -23.75 -0.47 16.31
C ASP A 58 -22.69 0.05 17.29
N ASN A 59 -23.20 0.71 18.33
CA ASN A 59 -22.53 0.79 19.60
C ASN A 59 -22.54 -0.64 20.17
N ASN A 60 -21.39 -1.31 20.13
CA ASN A 60 -21.16 -2.49 20.95
C ASN A 60 -21.08 -2.04 22.41
N GLU A 61 -22.21 -1.87 23.06
CA GLU A 61 -22.28 -1.92 24.52
C GLU A 61 -22.15 -3.38 24.96
N PRO A 62 -21.30 -3.65 25.97
CA PRO A 62 -21.23 -5.00 26.54
C PRO A 62 -22.58 -5.35 27.15
N SER A 63 -23.10 -6.51 26.76
CA SER A 63 -24.35 -7.08 27.28
C SER A 63 -24.23 -7.30 28.80
N THR A 64 -24.82 -6.42 29.57
CA THR A 64 -25.13 -6.65 30.98
C THR A 64 -26.45 -7.42 31.10
N PRO A 65 -26.58 -8.34 32.08
CA PRO A 65 -27.78 -9.14 32.29
C PRO A 65 -28.97 -8.26 32.73
N PRO A 66 -30.21 -8.72 32.52
CA PRO A 66 -31.39 -7.88 32.67
C PRO A 66 -31.69 -7.54 34.13
N LYS A 67 -31.59 -6.26 34.48
CA LYS A 67 -32.14 -5.72 35.71
C LYS A 67 -33.59 -5.29 35.52
N LYS A 68 -34.41 -5.74 36.49
CA LYS A 68 -35.86 -5.55 36.60
C LYS A 68 -36.30 -4.08 36.36
N LYS A 69 -37.45 -3.99 35.71
CA LYS A 69 -38.20 -2.75 35.44
C LYS A 69 -38.46 -1.93 36.72
N ARG A 70 -38.17 -0.61 36.65
CA ARG A 70 -38.89 0.38 37.40
C ARG A 70 -39.38 1.43 36.40
N ASP A 71 -40.69 1.60 36.37
CA ASP A 71 -41.37 2.65 35.61
C ASP A 71 -40.97 4.03 36.08
N ASN A 72 -40.57 4.89 35.13
CA ASN A 72 -40.81 6.31 35.26
C ASN A 72 -40.79 6.95 33.87
N THR A 73 -41.93 7.47 33.54
CA THR A 73 -42.28 8.25 32.37
C THR A 73 -41.46 9.52 32.28
N SER A 74 -40.61 9.64 31.29
CA SER A 74 -40.26 10.93 30.71
C SER A 74 -39.87 10.76 29.25
N LYS A 75 -40.76 11.27 28.39
CA LYS A 75 -40.60 11.31 26.93
C LYS A 75 -39.39 12.16 26.55
N LYS A 76 -38.22 11.57 26.43
CA LYS A 76 -37.12 12.19 25.68
C LYS A 76 -37.32 11.87 24.19
N LYS A 77 -37.70 12.86 23.41
CA LYS A 77 -37.66 12.84 21.94
C LYS A 77 -36.23 12.45 21.49
N LEU A 78 -36.06 11.22 21.07
CA LEU A 78 -34.87 10.81 20.32
C LEU A 78 -34.87 11.54 18.98
N LYS A 79 -34.12 12.63 18.88
CA LYS A 79 -33.77 13.22 17.58
C LYS A 79 -33.00 12.13 16.82
N LYS A 80 -33.59 11.54 15.77
CA LYS A 80 -32.89 10.76 14.75
C LYS A 80 -31.75 11.64 14.18
N ARG A 81 -30.55 11.50 14.68
CA ARG A 81 -29.36 12.07 14.04
C ARG A 81 -29.21 11.35 12.72
N LYS A 82 -29.45 12.06 11.60
CA LYS A 82 -29.02 11.58 10.27
C LYS A 82 -27.53 11.30 10.35
N LYS A 83 -27.14 10.04 10.12
CA LYS A 83 -25.73 9.64 10.03
C LYS A 83 -25.12 10.31 8.82
N GLU A 84 -24.30 11.30 9.07
CA GLU A 84 -23.43 11.88 8.05
C GLU A 84 -22.34 10.86 7.70
N ALA A 85 -22.06 10.73 6.40
CA ALA A 85 -20.95 9.90 5.93
C ALA A 85 -19.66 10.30 6.66
N LYS A 86 -18.84 9.31 7.04
CA LYS A 86 -17.56 9.58 7.71
C LYS A 86 -16.72 10.54 6.86
N LYS A 87 -16.44 11.71 7.40
CA LYS A 87 -15.62 12.73 6.76
C LYS A 87 -14.20 12.67 7.31
N LYS A 88 -13.23 12.84 6.44
CA LYS A 88 -11.81 12.96 6.81
C LYS A 88 -11.35 14.39 6.53
N THR A 89 -10.69 15.01 7.50
CA THR A 89 -10.06 16.31 7.29
C THR A 89 -8.76 16.13 6.52
N VAL A 90 -8.67 16.76 5.34
CA VAL A 90 -7.50 16.73 4.47
C VAL A 90 -6.96 18.15 4.32
N THR A 91 -5.64 18.29 4.34
CA THR A 91 -4.98 19.57 4.06
C THR A 91 -4.82 19.71 2.54
N VAL A 92 -5.44 20.74 1.98
CA VAL A 92 -5.47 21.01 0.54
C VAL A 92 -4.79 22.35 0.27
N SER A 93 -3.93 22.42 -0.76
CA SER A 93 -3.33 23.67 -1.20
C SER A 93 -4.34 24.53 -1.96
N THR A 94 -4.30 25.83 -1.77
CA THR A 94 -5.15 26.77 -2.55
C THR A 94 -4.59 27.03 -3.95
N THR A 95 -3.29 26.83 -4.14
CA THR A 95 -2.60 27.03 -5.44
C THR A 95 -2.69 25.80 -6.35
N ASP A 96 -2.75 24.60 -5.78
CA ASP A 96 -2.92 23.34 -6.51
C ASP A 96 -3.78 22.40 -5.65
N PRO A 97 -5.11 22.41 -5.82
CA PRO A 97 -6.03 21.62 -4.99
C PRO A 97 -5.89 20.12 -5.17
N ASP A 98 -5.35 19.66 -6.29
CA ASP A 98 -5.23 18.24 -6.63
C ASP A 98 -3.99 17.59 -6.01
N CYS A 99 -3.04 18.38 -5.52
CA CYS A 99 -1.88 17.80 -4.83
C CYS A 99 -2.23 17.40 -3.39
N GLY A 100 -1.44 16.46 -2.83
CA GLY A 100 -1.59 16.00 -1.45
C GLY A 100 -0.47 16.46 -0.54
N LEU A 101 -0.76 16.62 0.76
CA LEU A 101 0.28 16.87 1.76
C LEU A 101 0.99 15.55 2.08
N PHE A 102 2.21 15.41 1.61
CA PHE A 102 3.10 14.32 1.98
C PHE A 102 3.88 14.66 3.26
N ALA A 103 3.92 13.72 4.20
CA ALA A 103 4.70 13.83 5.43
C ALA A 103 5.55 12.57 5.64
N LYS A 104 6.86 12.74 5.77
CA LYS A 104 7.79 11.66 6.12
C LYS A 104 8.52 12.04 7.40
N GLY A 105 8.13 11.40 8.50
CA GLY A 105 8.58 11.78 9.84
C GLY A 105 8.16 13.20 10.21
N ASP A 106 8.80 13.76 11.24
CA ASP A 106 8.45 15.09 11.76
C ASP A 106 9.04 16.25 10.95
N HIS A 107 10.07 15.98 10.15
CA HIS A 107 10.87 17.03 9.52
C HIS A 107 10.55 17.32 8.07
N LYS A 108 9.89 16.39 7.34
CA LYS A 108 9.63 16.57 5.91
C LYS A 108 8.13 16.63 5.63
N ARG A 109 7.61 17.84 5.44
CA ARG A 109 6.23 18.09 5.00
C ARG A 109 6.25 18.91 3.71
N GLN A 110 5.67 18.39 2.65
CA GLN A 110 5.60 19.09 1.37
C GLN A 110 4.32 18.72 0.63
N MET A 111 3.83 19.65 -0.19
CA MET A 111 2.81 19.34 -1.18
C MET A 111 3.45 18.52 -2.29
N ALA A 112 2.85 17.39 -2.64
CA ALA A 112 3.41 16.45 -3.60
C ALA A 112 2.32 15.67 -4.35
N TYR A 113 2.73 15.16 -5.50
CA TYR A 113 2.10 14.04 -6.18
C TYR A 113 2.92 12.79 -5.97
N GLU A 114 2.33 11.63 -6.15
CA GLU A 114 3.02 10.35 -6.10
C GLU A 114 2.82 9.61 -7.41
N ALA A 115 3.91 9.12 -7.99
CA ALA A 115 3.90 8.29 -9.19
C ALA A 115 4.14 6.84 -8.81
N HIS A 116 3.07 6.04 -8.81
CA HIS A 116 3.10 4.60 -8.61
C HIS A 116 3.46 3.95 -9.94
N THR A 117 4.62 3.34 -9.98
CA THR A 117 5.26 2.92 -11.24
C THR A 117 5.51 1.43 -11.22
N ALA A 118 5.23 0.79 -12.34
CA ALA A 118 5.59 -0.60 -12.57
C ALA A 118 6.65 -0.70 -13.68
N CYS A 119 7.73 -1.44 -13.44
CA CYS A 119 8.76 -1.69 -14.43
C CYS A 119 9.15 -3.17 -14.52
N ASP A 120 9.73 -3.56 -15.64
CA ASP A 120 10.26 -4.90 -15.84
C ASP A 120 11.68 -5.06 -15.22
N VAL A 121 12.28 -6.21 -15.42
CA VAL A 121 13.63 -6.56 -14.93
C VAL A 121 14.75 -5.68 -15.55
N HIS A 122 14.49 -5.08 -16.69
CA HIS A 122 15.43 -4.19 -17.39
C HIS A 122 15.20 -2.71 -17.02
N GLY A 123 14.23 -2.43 -16.14
CA GLY A 123 13.82 -1.10 -15.73
C GLY A 123 13.03 -0.35 -16.80
N VAL A 124 12.46 -1.05 -17.79
CA VAL A 124 11.50 -0.46 -18.74
C VAL A 124 10.18 -0.24 -17.99
N VAL A 125 9.71 0.99 -17.97
CA VAL A 125 8.45 1.33 -17.29
C VAL A 125 7.28 0.81 -18.12
N LEU A 126 6.49 -0.09 -17.56
CA LEU A 126 5.35 -0.74 -18.20
C LEU A 126 4.07 0.09 -18.05
N ASP A 127 3.87 0.65 -16.86
CA ASP A 127 2.73 1.50 -16.56
C ASP A 127 3.02 2.44 -15.38
N VAL A 128 2.22 3.50 -15.26
CA VAL A 128 2.30 4.46 -14.15
C VAL A 128 0.92 5.03 -13.82
N GLU A 129 0.61 5.11 -12.54
CA GLU A 129 -0.54 5.83 -12.01
C GLU A 129 -0.05 6.99 -11.13
N VAL A 130 -0.68 8.17 -11.28
CA VAL A 130 -0.32 9.36 -10.51
C VAL A 130 -1.47 9.74 -9.60
N THR A 131 -1.16 9.89 -8.33
CA THR A 131 -2.13 10.25 -7.28
C THR A 131 -1.66 11.50 -6.50
N PRO A 132 -2.57 12.15 -5.74
CA PRO A 132 -2.15 13.07 -4.70
C PRO A 132 -1.21 12.38 -3.70
N GLY A 133 -0.16 13.07 -3.25
CA GLY A 133 0.90 12.48 -2.41
C GLY A 133 0.49 12.11 -0.97
N ASN A 134 -0.78 12.21 -0.63
CA ASN A 134 -1.36 11.76 0.64
C ASN A 134 -2.20 10.47 0.49
N ILE A 135 -2.22 9.89 -0.70
CA ILE A 135 -2.87 8.60 -0.96
C ILE A 135 -1.88 7.48 -0.63
N HIS A 136 -2.36 6.44 0.03
CA HIS A 136 -1.51 5.31 0.38
C HIS A 136 -1.21 4.44 -0.85
N ASP A 137 0.01 3.92 -0.96
CA ASP A 137 0.53 3.16 -2.09
C ASP A 137 -0.34 1.98 -2.52
N SER A 138 -1.02 1.35 -1.56
CA SER A 138 -1.91 0.22 -1.83
C SER A 138 -3.19 0.57 -2.60
N VAL A 139 -3.59 1.86 -2.64
CA VAL A 139 -4.87 2.26 -3.25
C VAL A 139 -4.84 2.17 -4.78
N PRO A 140 -3.81 2.71 -5.48
CA PRO A 140 -3.75 2.65 -6.94
C PRO A 140 -3.22 1.31 -7.47
N PHE A 141 -2.88 0.37 -6.60
CA PHE A 141 -2.30 -0.92 -7.00
C PHE A 141 -3.25 -1.74 -7.87
N ASP A 142 -4.53 -1.78 -7.54
CA ASP A 142 -5.53 -2.57 -8.25
C ASP A 142 -5.62 -2.16 -9.73
N ASP A 143 -5.73 -0.85 -9.99
CA ASP A 143 -5.80 -0.32 -11.36
C ASP A 143 -4.50 -0.59 -12.14
N LEU A 144 -3.36 -0.45 -11.47
CA LEU A 144 -2.05 -0.73 -12.06
C LEU A 144 -1.88 -2.22 -12.36
N TYR A 145 -2.27 -3.08 -11.42
CA TYR A 145 -2.24 -4.53 -11.54
C TYR A 145 -3.07 -5.03 -12.71
N GLU A 146 -4.34 -4.60 -12.79
CA GLU A 146 -5.24 -4.99 -13.87
C GLU A 146 -4.70 -4.58 -15.24
N ARG A 147 -4.25 -3.32 -15.40
CA ARG A 147 -3.71 -2.86 -16.68
C ARG A 147 -2.46 -3.62 -17.12
N ILE A 148 -1.62 -4.03 -16.16
CA ILE A 148 -0.41 -4.80 -16.46
C ILE A 148 -0.76 -6.24 -16.85
N THR A 149 -1.61 -6.89 -16.08
CA THR A 149 -1.99 -8.29 -16.32
C THR A 149 -2.80 -8.46 -17.62
N GLN A 150 -3.61 -7.47 -17.98
CA GLN A 150 -4.32 -7.45 -19.25
C GLN A 150 -3.41 -7.25 -20.48
N LYS A 151 -2.28 -6.53 -20.31
CA LYS A 151 -1.34 -6.24 -21.41
C LYS A 151 -0.25 -7.29 -21.56
N PHE A 152 0.11 -7.97 -20.50
CA PHE A 152 1.28 -8.85 -20.45
C PHE A 152 0.97 -10.16 -19.74
N ASP A 153 0.53 -11.16 -20.49
CA ASP A 153 0.19 -12.51 -19.97
C ASP A 153 1.40 -13.23 -19.35
N SER A 154 2.62 -12.85 -19.73
CA SER A 154 3.87 -13.43 -19.21
C SER A 154 4.26 -12.96 -17.81
N VAL A 155 3.43 -12.14 -17.15
CA VAL A 155 3.71 -11.65 -15.80
C VAL A 155 3.24 -12.65 -14.75
N HIS A 156 4.21 -13.29 -14.07
CA HIS A 156 3.95 -14.30 -13.03
C HIS A 156 4.34 -13.84 -11.62
N ALA A 157 5.05 -12.73 -11.48
CA ALA A 157 5.50 -12.25 -10.17
C ALA A 157 5.53 -10.73 -10.08
N PHE A 158 5.10 -10.22 -8.94
CA PHE A 158 5.18 -8.82 -8.53
C PHE A 158 6.13 -8.67 -7.35
N VAL A 159 6.98 -7.65 -7.40
CA VAL A 159 7.94 -7.31 -6.35
C VAL A 159 7.64 -5.89 -5.89
N ALA A 160 7.25 -5.73 -4.64
CA ALA A 160 6.79 -4.46 -4.12
C ALA A 160 7.36 -4.15 -2.74
N ASP A 161 7.19 -2.92 -2.25
CA ASP A 161 7.53 -2.55 -0.88
C ASP A 161 6.53 -3.13 0.14
N SER A 162 6.88 -3.08 1.40
CA SER A 162 6.04 -3.52 2.53
C SER A 162 4.70 -2.78 2.61
N ALA A 163 4.60 -1.56 2.09
CA ALA A 163 3.35 -0.80 2.01
C ALA A 163 2.27 -1.48 1.16
N TYR A 164 2.67 -2.30 0.19
CA TYR A 164 1.76 -3.09 -0.66
C TYR A 164 1.33 -4.42 -0.03
N LYS A 165 1.92 -4.84 1.09
CA LYS A 165 1.54 -6.06 1.79
C LYS A 165 0.25 -5.84 2.59
N THR A 166 -0.87 -5.82 1.92
CA THR A 166 -2.21 -5.74 2.51
C THR A 166 -2.98 -7.04 2.25
N PRO A 167 -3.95 -7.42 3.10
CA PRO A 167 -4.75 -8.62 2.88
C PRO A 167 -5.37 -8.69 1.48
N HIS A 168 -5.91 -7.55 1.01
CA HIS A 168 -6.52 -7.45 -0.31
C HIS A 168 -5.53 -7.69 -1.45
N ILE A 169 -4.36 -7.01 -1.43
CA ILE A 169 -3.34 -7.18 -2.48
C ILE A 169 -2.78 -8.61 -2.49
N CYS A 170 -2.56 -9.19 -1.30
CA CYS A 170 -2.13 -10.58 -1.22
C CYS A 170 -3.17 -11.52 -1.84
N LYS A 171 -4.46 -11.36 -1.49
CA LYS A 171 -5.55 -12.14 -2.09
C LYS A 171 -5.61 -11.96 -3.61
N LEU A 172 -5.55 -10.72 -4.10
CA LEU A 172 -5.59 -10.40 -5.53
C LEU A 172 -4.48 -11.12 -6.31
N VAL A 173 -3.24 -11.00 -5.85
CA VAL A 173 -2.07 -11.53 -6.57
C VAL A 173 -1.97 -13.06 -6.45
N PHE A 174 -2.14 -13.62 -5.25
CA PHE A 174 -2.07 -15.08 -5.06
C PHE A 174 -3.31 -15.79 -5.57
N GLY A 175 -4.49 -15.15 -5.51
CA GLY A 175 -5.73 -15.67 -6.09
C GLY A 175 -5.63 -15.88 -7.61
N ASP A 176 -4.88 -15.02 -8.30
CA ASP A 176 -4.56 -15.16 -9.72
C ASP A 176 -3.40 -16.14 -10.00
N GLY A 177 -2.94 -16.90 -9.01
CA GLY A 177 -1.81 -17.83 -9.14
C GLY A 177 -0.46 -17.17 -9.38
N LYS A 178 -0.32 -15.88 -9.06
CA LYS A 178 0.93 -15.13 -9.21
C LYS A 178 1.66 -14.99 -7.87
N ILE A 179 2.93 -14.66 -7.92
CA ILE A 179 3.79 -14.51 -6.73
C ILE A 179 3.90 -13.04 -6.34
N LEU A 180 3.71 -12.74 -5.05
CA LEU A 180 3.99 -11.43 -4.47
C LEU A 180 5.22 -11.52 -3.56
N SER A 181 6.29 -10.79 -3.91
CA SER A 181 7.49 -10.68 -3.10
C SER A 181 7.57 -9.31 -2.44
N THR A 182 7.50 -9.28 -1.11
CA THR A 182 7.54 -8.04 -0.32
C THR A 182 8.56 -8.10 0.81
N ALA A 183 8.89 -6.96 1.40
CA ALA A 183 9.70 -6.90 2.61
C ALA A 183 8.95 -7.43 3.83
N TYR A 184 9.74 -7.80 4.84
CA TYR A 184 9.21 -8.10 6.16
C TYR A 184 8.58 -6.86 6.79
N THR A 185 7.37 -7.02 7.31
CA THR A 185 6.72 -6.00 8.13
C THR A 185 6.58 -6.55 9.54
N ARG A 186 7.28 -5.92 10.49
CA ARG A 186 7.17 -6.34 11.89
C ARG A 186 5.76 -6.06 12.40
N PRO A 187 5.04 -7.08 12.89
CA PRO A 187 3.75 -6.87 13.52
C PRO A 187 3.85 -5.95 14.73
N ARG A 188 2.84 -5.12 14.92
CA ARG A 188 2.79 -4.20 16.07
C ARG A 188 2.41 -4.98 17.32
N THR A 189 3.26 -4.93 18.32
CA THR A 189 3.02 -5.50 19.65
C THR A 189 3.01 -4.41 20.70
N MET A 190 2.45 -4.67 21.85
CA MET A 190 2.53 -3.79 23.01
C MET A 190 4.00 -3.68 23.46
N LYS A 191 4.49 -2.46 23.74
CA LYS A 191 5.86 -2.26 24.21
C LYS A 191 6.06 -3.03 25.53
N GLY A 192 7.05 -3.93 25.55
CA GLY A 192 7.34 -4.82 26.68
C GLY A 192 6.34 -5.96 26.87
N GLY A 193 5.40 -6.17 25.94
CA GLY A 193 4.44 -7.25 25.98
C GLY A 193 4.88 -8.50 25.25
N HIS A 194 4.05 -9.54 25.34
CA HIS A 194 4.26 -10.77 24.56
C HIS A 194 4.33 -10.48 23.07
N GLU A 195 5.22 -11.17 22.40
CA GLU A 195 5.37 -11.09 20.96
C GLU A 195 4.24 -11.82 20.25
N TRP A 196 3.88 -11.37 19.04
CA TRP A 196 2.69 -11.85 18.33
C TRP A 196 2.72 -13.35 18.05
N TRP A 197 3.88 -13.96 17.78
CA TRP A 197 4.01 -15.39 17.49
C TRP A 197 3.80 -16.30 18.71
N LYS A 198 3.72 -15.75 19.91
CA LYS A 198 3.34 -16.50 21.11
C LYS A 198 1.84 -16.77 21.17
N TYR A 199 1.05 -16.12 20.30
CA TYR A 199 -0.37 -16.39 20.15
C TYR A 199 -0.54 -17.28 18.94
N VAL A 200 -0.81 -18.58 19.17
CA VAL A 200 -0.88 -19.59 18.13
C VAL A 200 -2.33 -19.76 17.70
N TYR A 201 -2.59 -19.62 16.41
CA TYR A 201 -3.91 -19.91 15.84
C TYR A 201 -4.02 -21.42 15.57
N ASP A 202 -5.09 -22.03 16.08
CA ASP A 202 -5.48 -23.40 15.80
C ASP A 202 -6.60 -23.38 14.76
N GLU A 203 -6.30 -23.86 13.56
CA GLU A 203 -7.22 -23.85 12.43
C GLU A 203 -8.34 -24.88 12.61
N TYR A 204 -8.05 -26.02 13.22
CA TYR A 204 -9.02 -27.09 13.42
C TYR A 204 -10.13 -26.70 14.40
N TYR A 205 -9.78 -26.05 15.51
CA TYR A 205 -10.73 -25.58 16.52
C TYR A 205 -11.18 -24.12 16.33
N ASP A 206 -10.68 -23.44 15.31
CA ASP A 206 -10.90 -22.01 15.07
C ASP A 206 -10.76 -21.16 16.35
N CYS A 207 -9.63 -21.29 17.01
CA CYS A 207 -9.33 -20.60 18.24
C CYS A 207 -7.88 -20.11 18.26
N VAL A 208 -7.56 -19.23 19.22
CA VAL A 208 -6.19 -18.77 19.45
C VAL A 208 -5.73 -19.20 20.82
N LEU A 209 -4.56 -19.84 20.90
CA LEU A 209 -3.90 -20.18 22.15
C LEU A 209 -3.02 -19.02 22.62
N CYS A 210 -3.14 -18.61 23.87
CA CYS A 210 -2.27 -17.60 24.46
C CYS A 210 -0.95 -18.22 24.99
N PRO A 211 0.07 -17.42 25.34
CA PRO A 211 1.33 -17.94 25.90
C PRO A 211 1.19 -18.81 27.15
N GLU A 212 0.10 -18.66 27.90
CA GLU A 212 -0.25 -19.48 29.08
C GLU A 212 -1.19 -20.65 28.72
N ASN A 213 -1.28 -21.03 27.45
CA ASN A 213 -2.09 -22.13 26.92
C ASN A 213 -3.61 -22.02 27.18
N HIS A 214 -4.11 -20.80 27.42
CA HIS A 214 -5.55 -20.58 27.49
C HIS A 214 -6.13 -20.24 26.13
N VAL A 215 -7.36 -20.75 25.90
CA VAL A 215 -8.08 -20.61 24.64
C VAL A 215 -8.76 -19.25 24.54
N LEU A 216 -8.49 -18.50 23.48
CA LEU A 216 -9.26 -17.34 23.05
C LEU A 216 -10.25 -17.83 21.99
N ARG A 217 -11.55 -17.68 22.28
CA ARG A 217 -12.62 -18.16 21.40
C ARG A 217 -13.04 -17.07 20.41
N TYR A 218 -13.52 -17.50 19.24
CA TYR A 218 -14.14 -16.61 18.28
C TYR A 218 -15.28 -15.81 18.92
N SER A 219 -15.29 -14.51 18.73
CA SER A 219 -16.31 -13.60 19.23
C SER A 219 -17.16 -13.03 18.11
N THR A 220 -16.52 -12.46 17.10
CA THR A 220 -17.20 -11.83 15.96
C THR A 220 -16.21 -11.53 14.83
N THR A 221 -16.73 -11.33 13.63
CA THR A 221 -15.96 -10.76 12.50
C THR A 221 -16.46 -9.34 12.24
N ASN A 222 -15.54 -8.41 12.27
CA ASN A 222 -15.87 -6.99 12.10
C ASN A 222 -15.95 -6.58 10.61
N ARG A 223 -16.47 -5.38 10.32
CA ARG A 223 -16.65 -4.85 8.95
C ARG A 223 -15.34 -4.68 8.14
N ASN A 224 -14.21 -4.69 8.81
CA ASN A 224 -12.91 -4.61 8.16
C ASN A 224 -12.32 -6.00 7.82
N GLY A 225 -13.09 -7.07 8.01
CA GLY A 225 -12.68 -8.43 7.72
C GLY A 225 -11.83 -9.08 8.81
N TYR A 226 -11.77 -8.52 10.03
CA TYR A 226 -11.01 -9.14 11.12
C TYR A 226 -11.92 -9.98 12.00
N ARG A 227 -11.63 -11.28 12.11
CA ARG A 227 -12.12 -12.18 13.16
C ARG A 227 -11.50 -11.74 14.48
N GLU A 228 -12.29 -11.62 15.53
CA GLU A 228 -11.88 -11.26 16.86
C GLU A 228 -12.00 -12.47 17.79
N TYR A 229 -10.87 -12.88 18.36
CA TYR A 229 -10.80 -13.96 19.36
C TYR A 229 -10.58 -13.32 20.72
N LYS A 230 -11.43 -13.67 21.69
CA LYS A 230 -11.43 -13.07 23.03
C LYS A 230 -11.16 -14.11 24.09
N SER A 231 -10.36 -13.71 25.08
CA SER A 231 -10.08 -14.53 26.26
C SER A 231 -11.22 -14.47 27.27
N ASP A 232 -11.28 -15.46 28.16
CA ASP A 232 -12.17 -15.43 29.31
C ASP A 232 -11.64 -14.44 30.36
N PRO A 233 -12.46 -13.44 30.78
CA PRO A 233 -12.06 -12.49 31.81
C PRO A 233 -11.71 -13.13 33.13
N GLN A 234 -12.41 -14.21 33.55
CA GLN A 234 -12.18 -14.87 34.84
C GLN A 234 -10.78 -15.50 34.89
N VAL A 235 -10.35 -16.12 33.80
CA VAL A 235 -9.00 -16.68 33.66
C VAL A 235 -7.95 -15.58 33.62
N CYS A 236 -8.17 -14.56 32.80
CA CYS A 236 -7.18 -13.49 32.59
C CYS A 236 -7.03 -12.55 33.78
N CYS A 237 -8.03 -12.38 34.62
CA CYS A 237 -7.89 -11.59 35.87
C CYS A 237 -6.84 -12.16 36.81
N ASN A 238 -6.73 -13.48 36.88
CA ASN A 238 -5.82 -14.21 37.77
C ASN A 238 -4.51 -14.63 37.06
N CYS A 239 -4.33 -14.24 35.81
CA CYS A 239 -3.15 -14.62 35.01
C CYS A 239 -1.88 -13.89 35.47
N PRO A 240 -0.79 -14.59 35.78
CA PRO A 240 0.47 -13.97 36.27
C PRO A 240 1.12 -13.08 35.22
N THR A 241 0.97 -13.42 33.94
CA THR A 241 1.57 -12.65 32.82
C THR A 241 0.61 -11.63 32.21
N ARG A 242 -0.53 -11.34 32.85
CA ARG A 242 -1.53 -10.38 32.36
C ARG A 242 -0.92 -9.03 31.95
N HIS A 243 0.02 -8.51 32.72
CA HIS A 243 0.66 -7.21 32.47
C HIS A 243 1.44 -7.16 31.15
N LEU A 244 1.91 -8.32 30.64
CA LEU A 244 2.55 -8.48 29.33
C LEU A 244 1.55 -8.69 28.20
N CYS A 245 0.29 -9.04 28.52
CA CYS A 245 -0.72 -9.48 27.60
C CYS A 245 -1.74 -8.37 27.28
N THR A 246 -2.36 -7.77 28.32
CA THR A 246 -3.41 -6.76 28.13
C THR A 246 -3.42 -5.73 29.26
N LYS A 247 -3.72 -4.48 28.88
CA LYS A 247 -3.95 -3.36 29.79
C LYS A 247 -5.44 -3.08 30.00
N ASN A 248 -6.32 -3.91 29.42
CA ASN A 248 -7.75 -3.70 29.54
C ASN A 248 -8.20 -3.92 31.00
N LYS A 249 -9.04 -3.01 31.50
CA LYS A 249 -9.64 -3.08 32.83
C LYS A 249 -10.49 -4.32 33.02
N ASP A 250 -11.20 -4.73 31.96
CA ASP A 250 -12.09 -5.89 31.95
C ASP A 250 -11.35 -7.24 31.85
N CYS A 251 -10.02 -7.25 31.94
CA CYS A 251 -9.17 -8.44 31.85
C CYS A 251 -9.31 -9.21 30.52
N ILE A 252 -9.82 -8.60 29.47
CA ILE A 252 -10.02 -9.27 28.18
C ILE A 252 -8.82 -9.01 27.27
N LYS A 253 -8.23 -10.08 26.74
CA LYS A 253 -7.31 -10.03 25.60
C LYS A 253 -8.09 -10.31 24.33
N THR A 254 -7.94 -9.42 23.33
CA THR A 254 -8.46 -9.65 21.98
C THR A 254 -7.30 -9.85 21.03
N VAL A 255 -7.33 -10.92 20.26
CA VAL A 255 -6.43 -11.19 19.13
C VAL A 255 -7.27 -11.14 17.87
N THR A 256 -6.75 -10.53 16.82
CA THR A 256 -7.47 -10.37 15.55
C THR A 256 -6.74 -11.08 14.43
N ARG A 257 -7.48 -11.82 13.58
CA ARG A 257 -6.99 -12.48 12.37
C ARG A 257 -7.90 -12.06 11.21
N HIS A 258 -7.30 -11.62 10.09
CA HIS A 258 -8.08 -11.22 8.92
C HIS A 258 -8.65 -12.46 8.21
N ILE A 259 -9.84 -12.38 7.60
CA ILE A 259 -10.43 -13.49 6.83
C ILE A 259 -9.53 -13.94 5.67
N TRP A 260 -8.69 -13.03 5.14
CA TRP A 260 -7.68 -13.30 4.11
C TRP A 260 -6.27 -13.47 4.69
N SER A 261 -6.14 -13.91 5.94
CA SER A 261 -4.83 -14.09 6.58
C SER A 261 -3.97 -15.15 5.91
N ASP A 262 -4.60 -16.17 5.31
CA ASP A 262 -3.90 -17.25 4.63
C ASP A 262 -3.04 -16.71 3.47
N TYR A 263 -3.56 -15.74 2.71
CA TYR A 263 -2.78 -15.05 1.68
C TYR A 263 -1.64 -14.18 2.23
N LEU A 264 -1.81 -13.63 3.44
CA LEU A 264 -0.72 -12.91 4.12
C LEU A 264 0.38 -13.88 4.59
N GLU A 265 0.00 -15.07 5.04
CA GLU A 265 0.92 -16.13 5.42
C GLU A 265 1.66 -16.67 4.20
N MET A 266 0.97 -16.91 3.08
CA MET A 266 1.62 -17.24 1.80
C MET A 266 2.67 -16.19 1.41
N ALA A 267 2.40 -14.90 1.60
CA ALA A 267 3.37 -13.84 1.33
C ALA A 267 4.58 -13.87 2.29
N GLU A 268 4.37 -14.25 3.56
CA GLU A 268 5.46 -14.45 4.51
C GLU A 268 6.31 -15.68 4.14
N GLU A 269 5.70 -16.79 3.81
CA GLU A 269 6.39 -18.02 3.40
C GLU A 269 7.19 -17.79 2.11
N ALA A 270 6.57 -17.17 1.10
CA ALA A 270 7.23 -16.83 -0.16
C ALA A 270 8.52 -16.04 0.09
N ARG A 271 8.53 -15.11 1.05
CA ARG A 271 9.68 -14.29 1.43
C ARG A 271 10.91 -15.10 1.84
N TYR A 272 10.72 -16.28 2.45
CA TYR A 272 11.83 -17.16 2.86
C TYR A 272 12.44 -17.93 1.69
N THR A 273 11.75 -18.05 0.57
CA THR A 273 12.26 -18.77 -0.59
C THR A 273 13.48 -18.07 -1.21
N PRO A 274 14.47 -18.83 -1.71
CA PRO A 274 15.65 -18.24 -2.37
C PRO A 274 15.30 -17.39 -3.60
N ILE A 275 14.22 -17.75 -4.30
CA ILE A 275 13.73 -17.04 -5.48
C ILE A 275 13.22 -15.64 -5.08
N CYS A 276 12.33 -15.55 -4.10
CA CYS A 276 11.77 -14.26 -3.65
C CYS A 276 12.85 -13.36 -3.02
N LYS A 277 13.81 -13.92 -2.29
CA LYS A 277 14.97 -13.17 -1.78
C LYS A 277 15.77 -12.53 -2.91
N ARG A 278 16.05 -13.27 -3.99
CA ARG A 278 16.74 -12.72 -5.17
C ARG A 278 15.91 -11.66 -5.88
N MET A 279 14.62 -11.93 -6.10
CA MET A 279 13.69 -10.97 -6.71
C MET A 279 13.63 -9.66 -5.90
N TYR A 280 13.49 -9.75 -4.57
CA TYR A 280 13.44 -8.57 -3.73
C TYR A 280 14.75 -7.78 -3.73
N LYS A 281 15.89 -8.46 -3.71
CA LYS A 281 17.23 -7.83 -3.80
C LYS A 281 17.39 -7.03 -5.11
N ALA A 282 16.83 -7.53 -6.21
CA ALA A 282 16.91 -6.88 -7.52
C ALA A 282 16.17 -5.52 -7.59
N ARG A 283 15.27 -5.18 -6.63
CA ARG A 283 14.61 -3.87 -6.56
C ARG A 283 15.59 -2.69 -6.61
N LYS A 284 16.72 -2.80 -5.89
CA LYS A 284 17.73 -1.73 -5.83
C LYS A 284 18.34 -1.43 -7.20
N GLU A 285 18.46 -2.43 -8.03
CA GLU A 285 19.06 -2.31 -9.36
C GLU A 285 18.05 -2.03 -10.46
N THR A 286 16.75 -2.14 -10.15
CA THR A 286 15.65 -1.94 -11.09
C THR A 286 14.86 -0.68 -10.75
N ILE A 287 13.79 -0.81 -9.95
CA ILE A 287 12.83 0.29 -9.73
C ILE A 287 13.46 1.49 -9.01
N GLU A 288 14.35 1.26 -8.03
CA GLU A 288 15.03 2.36 -7.33
C GLU A 288 15.96 3.12 -8.28
N ARG A 289 16.64 2.43 -9.21
CA ARG A 289 17.46 3.05 -10.27
C ARG A 289 16.59 3.80 -11.28
N VAL A 290 15.42 3.26 -11.65
CA VAL A 290 14.45 3.98 -12.49
C VAL A 290 14.07 5.32 -11.85
N PHE A 291 13.80 5.35 -10.55
CA PHE A 291 13.47 6.60 -9.85
C PHE A 291 14.66 7.55 -9.71
N ALA A 292 15.86 7.03 -9.51
CA ALA A 292 17.06 7.85 -9.50
C ALA A 292 17.26 8.52 -10.88
N ASP A 293 17.20 7.77 -11.97
CA ASP A 293 17.29 8.30 -13.33
C ASP A 293 16.19 9.33 -13.62
N ALA A 294 14.95 9.04 -13.22
CA ALA A 294 13.82 9.96 -13.39
C ALA A 294 14.05 11.29 -12.69
N LYS A 295 14.57 11.27 -11.47
CA LYS A 295 14.81 12.47 -10.68
C LYS A 295 16.04 13.26 -11.12
N GLU A 296 17.15 12.56 -11.41
CA GLU A 296 18.43 13.21 -11.72
C GLU A 296 18.53 13.62 -13.19
N GLN A 297 18.14 12.74 -14.11
CA GLN A 297 18.36 12.97 -15.54
C GLN A 297 17.11 13.50 -16.26
N HIS A 298 15.92 13.27 -15.71
CA HIS A 298 14.66 13.65 -16.36
C HIS A 298 13.86 14.70 -15.58
N GLY A 299 14.45 15.30 -14.52
CA GLY A 299 13.89 16.42 -13.80
C GLY A 299 12.57 16.14 -13.07
N MET A 300 12.35 14.89 -12.61
CA MET A 300 11.12 14.50 -11.92
C MET A 300 11.14 14.77 -10.40
N ARG A 301 12.10 15.53 -9.87
CA ARG A 301 12.08 15.94 -8.45
C ARG A 301 10.98 16.94 -8.15
N TYR A 302 10.66 17.79 -9.12
CA TYR A 302 9.70 18.87 -9.01
C TYR A 302 8.91 19.03 -10.31
N THR A 303 7.61 19.25 -10.22
CA THR A 303 6.77 19.59 -11.37
C THR A 303 6.46 21.08 -11.40
N ARG A 304 6.47 21.68 -12.60
CA ARG A 304 5.99 23.06 -12.83
C ARG A 304 4.50 23.10 -13.13
N TYR A 305 3.90 21.95 -13.43
CA TYR A 305 2.49 21.84 -13.75
C TYR A 305 1.64 21.77 -12.48
N THR A 306 0.42 22.25 -12.57
CA THR A 306 -0.62 22.17 -11.54
C THR A 306 -1.79 21.35 -12.05
N GLY A 307 -2.49 20.66 -11.14
CA GLY A 307 -3.60 19.78 -11.48
C GLY A 307 -3.16 18.36 -11.87
N LEU A 308 -3.91 17.39 -11.36
CA LEU A 308 -3.58 15.96 -11.48
C LEU A 308 -3.47 15.49 -12.93
N ALA A 309 -4.36 15.95 -13.82
CA ALA A 309 -4.37 15.54 -15.23
C ALA A 309 -3.09 15.97 -15.97
N GLN A 310 -2.65 17.22 -15.77
CA GLN A 310 -1.43 17.74 -16.39
C GLN A 310 -0.17 17.04 -15.86
N VAL A 311 -0.11 16.84 -14.53
CA VAL A 311 1.02 16.15 -13.90
C VAL A 311 1.09 14.69 -14.35
N ARG A 312 -0.06 14.00 -14.45
CA ARG A 312 -0.14 12.64 -14.98
C ARG A 312 0.42 12.53 -16.40
N ASN A 313 0.00 13.40 -17.30
CA ASN A 313 0.50 13.44 -18.68
C ASN A 313 2.00 13.72 -18.73
N TRP A 314 2.47 14.69 -17.94
CA TRP A 314 3.88 15.03 -17.84
C TRP A 314 4.72 13.84 -17.32
N VAL A 315 4.28 13.13 -16.31
CA VAL A 315 4.95 11.93 -15.77
C VAL A 315 5.02 10.83 -16.84
N LYS A 316 3.90 10.56 -17.53
CA LYS A 316 3.85 9.56 -18.61
C LYS A 316 4.84 9.91 -19.73
N LEU A 317 4.91 11.15 -20.16
CA LEU A 317 5.88 11.61 -21.16
C LEU A 317 7.33 11.45 -20.69
N LYS A 318 7.64 11.73 -19.44
CA LYS A 318 8.98 11.53 -18.87
C LYS A 318 9.39 10.05 -18.89
N PHE A 319 8.53 9.16 -18.45
CA PHE A 319 8.82 7.71 -18.49
C PHE A 319 8.87 7.18 -19.92
N ALA A 320 8.03 7.68 -20.83
CA ALA A 320 8.12 7.34 -22.27
C ALA A 320 9.48 7.75 -22.86
N ALA A 321 9.96 8.95 -22.57
CA ALA A 321 11.29 9.42 -23.00
C ALA A 321 12.43 8.55 -22.41
N MET A 322 12.29 8.13 -21.13
CA MET A 322 13.24 7.22 -20.51
C MET A 322 13.26 5.86 -21.20
N ASN A 323 12.11 5.30 -21.51
CA ASN A 323 11.98 4.04 -22.23
C ASN A 323 12.59 4.14 -23.65
N LEU A 324 12.32 5.21 -24.39
CA LEU A 324 12.92 5.45 -25.70
C LEU A 324 14.45 5.54 -25.62
N LYS A 325 15.00 6.24 -24.64
CA LYS A 325 16.43 6.31 -24.39
C LYS A 325 17.05 4.93 -24.10
N ARG A 326 16.36 4.08 -23.31
CA ARG A 326 16.80 2.70 -23.04
C ARG A 326 16.75 1.84 -24.30
N LEU A 327 15.68 1.93 -25.07
CA LEU A 327 15.51 1.23 -26.34
C LEU A 327 16.61 1.63 -27.34
N ALA A 328 16.89 2.92 -27.47
CA ALA A 328 17.95 3.43 -28.33
C ALA A 328 19.33 2.86 -27.94
N LYS A 329 19.65 2.89 -26.62
CA LYS A 329 20.90 2.31 -26.11
C LYS A 329 20.99 0.80 -26.34
N TRP A 330 19.89 0.07 -26.19
CA TRP A 330 19.83 -1.36 -26.40
C TRP A 330 20.03 -1.71 -27.90
N LYS A 331 19.33 -1.01 -28.79
CA LYS A 331 19.51 -1.16 -30.24
C LYS A 331 20.93 -0.85 -30.68
N TRP A 332 21.52 0.24 -30.15
CA TRP A 332 22.91 0.63 -30.44
C TRP A 332 23.91 -0.44 -30.06
N LYS A 333 23.77 -1.03 -28.87
CA LYS A 333 24.67 -2.10 -28.40
C LYS A 333 24.54 -3.39 -29.21
N ASN A 334 23.36 -3.67 -29.75
CA ASN A 334 23.06 -4.90 -30.49
C ASN A 334 23.08 -4.70 -32.02
N SER A 335 23.37 -3.50 -32.51
CA SER A 335 23.55 -3.25 -33.94
C SER A 335 24.90 -3.84 -34.37
N PRO A 336 24.92 -4.66 -35.43
CA PRO A 336 26.18 -5.06 -36.07
C PRO A 336 26.93 -3.79 -36.50
N SER A 337 28.25 -3.79 -36.33
CA SER A 337 29.11 -2.67 -36.73
C SER A 337 28.94 -2.24 -38.20
N SER A 338 28.43 -3.10 -39.07
CA SER A 338 28.09 -2.85 -40.46
C SER A 338 26.96 -1.81 -40.67
N LEU A 339 26.06 -1.61 -39.67
CA LEU A 339 25.00 -0.58 -39.77
C LEU A 339 25.51 0.81 -39.45
N LEU A 340 26.61 0.96 -38.71
CA LEU A 340 27.29 2.20 -38.44
C LEU A 340 27.93 2.79 -39.70
N GLU A 341 28.40 1.95 -40.60
CA GLU A 341 28.97 2.36 -41.89
C GLU A 341 27.92 2.83 -42.90
N LEU A 342 26.67 2.34 -42.78
CA LEU A 342 25.56 2.76 -43.65
C LEU A 342 24.91 4.10 -43.26
N VAL A 343 24.99 4.48 -41.98
CA VAL A 343 24.36 5.75 -41.49
C VAL A 343 25.36 6.91 -41.47
N PHE A 344 26.65 6.61 -41.33
CA PHE A 344 27.73 7.62 -41.41
C PHE A 344 28.78 7.11 -42.39
N PRO A 345 28.76 7.62 -43.62
CA PRO A 345 29.84 7.31 -44.55
C PRO A 345 31.19 7.62 -43.91
N SER A 346 32.15 6.73 -44.07
CA SER A 346 33.48 6.73 -43.43
C SER A 346 34.27 8.06 -43.51
N TYR A 347 33.82 8.98 -44.34
CA TYR A 347 34.33 10.34 -44.47
C TYR A 347 33.99 11.26 -43.27
N CYS A 348 32.84 11.13 -42.67
CA CYS A 348 32.39 12.01 -41.60
C CYS A 348 33.08 11.69 -40.25
N LEU A 349 33.35 10.41 -39.98
CA LEU A 349 34.01 9.98 -38.73
C LEU A 349 35.49 10.42 -38.69
N LYS A 350 36.18 10.37 -39.81
CA LYS A 350 37.57 10.83 -39.94
C LYS A 350 37.76 12.33 -39.79
N THR A 351 36.74 13.10 -40.13
CA THR A 351 36.75 14.57 -39.99
C THR A 351 36.47 15.01 -38.56
N LEU A 352 35.57 14.32 -37.84
CA LEU A 352 35.26 14.61 -36.42
C LEU A 352 36.41 14.19 -35.48
N LEU A 353 37.19 13.19 -35.83
CA LEU A 353 38.37 12.75 -35.05
C LEU A 353 39.63 13.59 -35.31
N ARG A 354 39.62 14.50 -36.30
CA ARG A 354 40.74 15.41 -36.62
C ARG A 354 40.69 16.75 -35.93
N ILE A 355 39.65 17.06 -35.13
CA ILE A 355 39.66 18.26 -34.28
C ILE A 355 40.52 17.92 -33.03
N LYS A 356 41.84 18.16 -33.18
CA LYS A 356 42.73 18.21 -32.01
C LYS A 356 42.31 19.40 -31.15
N PRO A 357 42.25 19.26 -29.81
CA PRO A 357 42.11 20.42 -28.95
C PRO A 357 43.34 21.31 -29.16
N GLN A 358 43.13 22.56 -29.48
CA GLN A 358 44.20 23.57 -29.51
C GLN A 358 44.79 23.65 -28.10
N GLN A 359 46.09 23.45 -28.04
CA GLN A 359 46.90 23.65 -26.85
C GLN A 359 46.87 25.12 -26.45
N GLY A 360 46.86 25.28 -25.13
CA GLY A 360 46.63 26.51 -24.43
C GLY A 360 47.53 27.70 -24.82
N PHE A 361 46.93 28.85 -24.70
CA PHE A 361 47.65 30.12 -24.59
C PHE A 361 48.41 30.11 -23.26
N SER A 362 49.73 30.20 -23.37
CA SER A 362 50.64 30.61 -22.31
C SER A 362 50.50 32.10 -22.14
N THR A 363 50.15 32.57 -20.98
CA THR A 363 50.29 33.94 -20.57
C THR A 363 51.63 34.08 -19.84
N ASP A 364 52.53 34.83 -20.46
CA ASP A 364 53.59 35.53 -19.74
C ASP A 364 53.01 36.65 -18.88
#